data_147afb719fa181196a6bd64dcb1f80b5
#
_entry.id   147afb719fa181196a6bd64dcb1f80b5
#
_cell.length_a   1.000
_cell.length_b   1.000
_cell.length_c   1.000
_cell.angle_alpha   90.00
_cell.angle_beta   90.00
_cell.angle_gamma   90.00
#
_symmetry.space_group_name_H-M   'P 1'
#
loop_
_entity.id
_entity.type
_entity.pdbx_description
1 polymer ?
#
loop_
_entity_poly.entity_id
_entity_poly.type
_entity_poly.pdbx_seq_one_letter_code
_entity_poly.pdbx_strand_id
1 'polypeptide(L)'
;MKKSLTLALTSAVILFSTFSHAAKTEKAVLAGGCFWCMESDFEKLEGVTDVISGFTGGKLKNPTYNGNHKGHYEAVEITYDPSIVSYQGILDHYWVNIDPFDAKGQFCDKGPSYLSAIFVQ
;
A
#
# COMPACT_ATOMS: atom_id res chain seq x y z
N MET A 1 -38.41 -25.58 -63.07
CA MET A 1 -37.01 -25.21 -62.57
C MET A 1 -37.16 -24.45 -61.28
N LYS A 2 -36.81 -25.10 -60.16
CA LYS A 2 -36.86 -24.48 -58.82
C LYS A 2 -35.49 -23.89 -58.56
N LYS A 3 -35.36 -22.56 -58.41
CA LYS A 3 -34.15 -21.88 -58.01
C LYS A 3 -34.11 -21.82 -56.47
N SER A 4 -33.25 -22.61 -55.86
CA SER A 4 -32.96 -22.52 -54.43
C SER A 4 -32.14 -21.25 -54.14
N LEU A 5 -32.67 -20.38 -53.33
CA LEU A 5 -31.98 -19.18 -52.84
C LEU A 5 -31.36 -19.53 -51.49
N THR A 6 -30.07 -19.75 -51.47
CA THR A 6 -29.33 -20.03 -50.25
C THR A 6 -29.02 -18.70 -49.55
N LEU A 7 -29.65 -18.46 -48.44
CA LEU A 7 -29.42 -17.27 -47.60
C LEU A 7 -28.21 -17.57 -46.68
N ALA A 8 -27.07 -16.96 -46.97
CA ALA A 8 -25.88 -17.03 -46.11
C ALA A 8 -26.04 -16.06 -44.93
N LEU A 9 -26.23 -16.62 -43.74
CA LEU A 9 -26.25 -15.86 -42.49
C LEU A 9 -24.79 -15.62 -42.03
N THR A 10 -24.25 -14.42 -42.27
CA THR A 10 -22.97 -14.01 -41.74
C THR A 10 -23.15 -13.51 -40.30
N SER A 11 -22.80 -14.36 -39.32
CA SER A 11 -22.75 -13.99 -37.92
C SER A 11 -21.51 -13.10 -37.67
N ALA A 12 -21.74 -11.80 -37.48
CA ALA A 12 -20.72 -10.87 -37.04
C ALA A 12 -20.43 -11.10 -35.54
N VAL A 13 -19.30 -11.71 -35.22
CA VAL A 13 -18.81 -11.82 -33.86
C VAL A 13 -18.22 -10.47 -33.46
N ILE A 14 -18.96 -9.72 -32.65
CA ILE A 14 -18.46 -8.47 -32.06
C ILE A 14 -17.58 -8.85 -30.87
N LEU A 15 -16.25 -8.80 -31.07
CA LEU A 15 -15.26 -8.92 -29.99
C LEU A 15 -15.30 -7.62 -29.17
N PHE A 16 -15.97 -7.66 -28.03
CA PHE A 16 -15.84 -6.64 -26.99
C PHE A 16 -14.44 -6.78 -26.35
N SER A 17 -13.50 -5.98 -26.80
CA SER A 17 -12.23 -5.81 -26.11
C SER A 17 -12.50 -5.05 -24.81
N THR A 18 -12.59 -5.77 -23.70
CA THR A 18 -12.60 -5.16 -22.36
C THR A 18 -11.20 -4.61 -22.09
N PHE A 19 -11.02 -3.32 -22.26
CA PHE A 19 -9.83 -2.63 -21.75
C PHE A 19 -9.91 -2.68 -20.22
N SER A 20 -9.22 -3.65 -19.61
CA SER A 20 -8.95 -3.62 -18.19
C SER A 20 -7.97 -2.48 -17.93
N HIS A 21 -8.47 -1.32 -17.50
CA HIS A 21 -7.65 -0.28 -16.93
C HIS A 21 -7.20 -0.80 -15.56
N ALA A 22 -5.90 -1.12 -15.42
CA ALA A 22 -5.31 -1.34 -14.11
C ALA A 22 -5.53 -0.06 -13.28
N ALA A 23 -6.12 -0.18 -12.08
CA ALA A 23 -6.33 0.95 -11.19
C ALA A 23 -4.99 1.62 -10.90
N LYS A 24 -4.91 2.95 -11.01
CA LYS A 24 -3.72 3.72 -10.66
C LYS A 24 -3.58 3.66 -9.14
N THR A 25 -2.49 3.09 -8.66
CA THR A 25 -2.16 3.07 -7.23
C THR A 25 -1.17 4.17 -6.89
N GLU A 26 -1.19 4.58 -5.62
CA GLU A 26 -0.24 5.50 -5.01
C GLU A 26 0.42 4.84 -3.80
N LYS A 27 1.49 5.44 -3.28
CA LYS A 27 2.25 4.91 -2.15
C LYS A 27 2.40 5.95 -1.06
N ALA A 28 2.38 5.47 0.19
CA ALA A 28 2.72 6.22 1.38
C ALA A 28 3.75 5.44 2.21
N VAL A 29 4.69 6.13 2.83
CA VAL A 29 5.69 5.50 3.71
C VAL A 29 5.57 6.12 5.10
N LEU A 30 5.23 5.29 6.08
CA LEU A 30 4.95 5.71 7.45
C LEU A 30 5.71 4.84 8.46
N ALA A 31 6.22 5.47 9.51
CA ALA A 31 6.78 4.79 10.68
C ALA A 31 5.90 5.07 11.90
N GLY A 32 5.59 4.06 12.68
CA GLY A 32 4.70 4.16 13.85
C GLY A 32 4.94 3.04 14.86
N GLY A 33 6.19 2.76 15.20
CA GLY A 33 6.59 1.69 16.09
C GLY A 33 6.83 0.37 15.37
N CYS A 34 6.36 -0.73 15.94
CA CYS A 34 6.50 -2.05 15.34
C CYS A 34 5.86 -2.09 13.94
N PHE A 35 6.69 -2.34 12.90
CA PHE A 35 6.19 -2.33 11.52
C PHE A 35 5.19 -3.47 11.23
N TRP A 36 5.27 -4.61 11.91
CA TRP A 36 4.27 -5.69 11.77
C TRP A 36 2.90 -5.30 12.35
N CYS A 37 2.87 -4.47 13.39
CA CYS A 37 1.61 -3.92 13.92
C CYS A 37 1.01 -2.94 12.91
N MET A 38 1.83 -2.05 12.37
CA MET A 38 1.43 -1.11 11.32
C MET A 38 0.91 -1.84 10.07
N GLU A 39 1.63 -2.85 9.60
CA GLU A 39 1.22 -3.70 8.47
C GLU A 39 -0.17 -4.29 8.72
N SER A 40 -0.36 -4.95 9.87
CA SER A 40 -1.65 -5.55 10.24
C SER A 40 -2.80 -4.53 10.34
N ASP A 41 -2.52 -3.29 10.75
CA ASP A 41 -3.55 -2.24 10.85
C ASP A 41 -3.93 -1.68 9.48
N PHE A 42 -2.95 -1.44 8.62
CA PHE A 42 -3.20 -0.89 7.29
C PHE A 42 -3.77 -1.89 6.30
N GLU A 43 -3.46 -3.18 6.40
CA GLU A 43 -4.06 -4.22 5.58
C GLU A 43 -5.58 -4.32 5.72
N LYS A 44 -6.14 -3.82 6.83
CA LYS A 44 -7.59 -3.80 7.09
C LYS A 44 -8.30 -2.59 6.51
N LEU A 45 -7.56 -1.58 6.06
CA LEU A 45 -8.14 -0.34 5.54
C LEU A 45 -8.61 -0.54 4.10
N GLU A 46 -9.89 -0.29 3.85
CA GLU A 46 -10.45 -0.36 2.50
C GLU A 46 -9.71 0.60 1.56
N GLY A 47 -9.32 0.10 0.39
CA GLY A 47 -8.53 0.83 -0.59
C GLY A 47 -7.03 0.56 -0.52
N VAL A 48 -6.52 0.00 0.57
CA VAL A 48 -5.15 -0.48 0.66
C VAL A 48 -5.04 -1.81 -0.07
N THR A 49 -4.09 -1.92 -0.99
CA THR A 49 -3.90 -3.09 -1.84
C THR A 49 -2.67 -3.91 -1.47
N ASP A 50 -1.71 -3.30 -0.81
CA ASP A 50 -0.48 -3.96 -0.35
C ASP A 50 0.19 -3.14 0.77
N VAL A 51 0.83 -3.82 1.72
CA VAL A 51 1.63 -3.21 2.79
C VAL A 51 2.90 -4.00 2.96
N ILE A 52 4.04 -3.32 2.88
CA ILE A 52 5.37 -3.95 3.00
C ILE A 52 6.10 -3.33 4.19
N SER A 53 6.46 -4.16 5.17
CA SER A 53 7.33 -3.78 6.29
C SER A 53 8.79 -3.69 5.85
N GLY A 54 9.50 -2.68 6.34
CA GLY A 54 10.90 -2.47 6.02
C GLY A 54 11.57 -1.40 6.86
N PHE A 55 12.76 -1.00 6.44
CA PHE A 55 13.58 0.00 7.12
C PHE A 55 13.84 1.20 6.21
N THR A 56 13.70 2.41 6.75
CA THR A 56 13.96 3.64 6.00
C THR A 56 14.44 4.78 6.89
N GLY A 57 14.86 5.88 6.28
CA GLY A 57 15.27 7.11 6.95
C GLY A 57 16.74 7.16 7.40
N GLY A 58 17.44 6.02 7.42
CA GLY A 58 18.86 5.93 7.76
C GLY A 58 19.79 5.96 6.55
N LYS A 59 21.10 5.91 6.84
CA LYS A 59 22.17 5.91 5.81
C LYS A 59 22.80 4.53 5.61
N LEU A 60 22.56 3.59 6.52
CA LEU A 60 23.11 2.25 6.44
C LEU A 60 22.56 1.53 5.22
N LYS A 61 23.43 0.92 4.41
CA LYS A 61 23.03 0.11 3.27
C LYS A 61 22.62 -1.30 3.72
N ASN A 62 21.54 -1.82 3.13
CA ASN A 62 21.02 -3.15 3.40
C ASN A 62 20.73 -3.41 4.89
N PRO A 63 19.89 -2.59 5.54
CA PRO A 63 19.51 -2.82 6.92
C PRO A 63 18.75 -4.14 7.06
N THR A 64 18.93 -4.83 8.19
CA THR A 64 18.29 -6.12 8.46
C THR A 64 17.72 -6.18 9.87
N TYR A 65 16.63 -6.92 10.05
CA TYR A 65 15.95 -7.07 11.34
C TYR A 65 16.85 -7.72 12.41
N ASN A 66 17.45 -8.87 12.08
CA ASN A 66 18.34 -9.61 13.01
C ASN A 66 19.80 -9.15 12.98
N GLY A 67 20.13 -8.22 12.11
CA GLY A 67 21.47 -7.68 11.97
C GLY A 67 21.53 -6.22 12.41
N ASN A 68 22.00 -5.36 11.51
CA ASN A 68 22.16 -3.95 11.77
C ASN A 68 21.14 -3.13 10.98
N HIS A 69 20.39 -2.28 11.68
CA HIS A 69 19.48 -1.29 11.08
C HIS A 69 19.66 0.10 11.72
N LYS A 70 20.83 0.35 12.28
CA LYS A 70 21.14 1.60 13.00
C LYS A 70 20.80 2.84 12.15
N GLY A 71 20.06 3.75 12.76
CA GLY A 71 19.64 5.02 12.16
C GLY A 71 18.42 4.91 11.26
N HIS A 72 17.90 3.70 11.04
CA HIS A 72 16.63 3.50 10.32
C HIS A 72 15.44 3.42 11.27
N TYR A 73 14.27 3.80 10.75
CA TYR A 73 12.98 3.53 11.36
C TYR A 73 12.44 2.18 10.84
N GLU A 74 11.75 1.45 11.69
CA GLU A 74 10.79 0.47 11.20
C GLU A 74 9.62 1.21 10.56
N ALA A 75 9.32 0.90 9.32
CA ALA A 75 8.30 1.59 8.54
C ALA A 75 7.52 0.62 7.66
N VAL A 76 6.39 1.09 7.17
CA VAL A 76 5.60 0.39 6.16
C VAL A 76 5.48 1.23 4.89
N GLU A 77 5.62 0.60 3.74
CA GLU A 77 5.22 1.15 2.45
C GLU A 77 3.81 0.65 2.16
N ILE A 78 2.88 1.58 2.06
CA ILE A 78 1.47 1.32 1.86
C ILE A 78 1.13 1.65 0.41
N THR A 79 0.68 0.66 -0.34
CA THR A 79 0.14 0.84 -1.69
C THR A 79 -1.38 0.90 -1.61
N TYR A 80 -2.00 1.93 -2.18
CA TYR A 80 -3.44 2.15 -2.08
C TYR A 80 -4.04 2.67 -3.37
N ASP A 81 -5.35 2.44 -3.54
CA ASP A 81 -6.16 2.99 -4.62
C ASP A 81 -6.71 4.36 -4.21
N PRO A 82 -6.25 5.46 -4.81
CA PRO A 82 -6.68 6.81 -4.43
C PRO A 82 -8.13 7.12 -4.79
N SER A 83 -8.79 6.28 -5.58
CA SER A 83 -10.23 6.39 -5.85
C SER A 83 -11.10 5.83 -4.71
N ILE A 84 -10.51 5.02 -3.83
CA ILE A 84 -11.19 4.39 -2.68
C ILE A 84 -10.80 5.09 -1.38
N VAL A 85 -9.50 5.29 -1.14
CA VAL A 85 -8.98 6.00 0.03
C VAL A 85 -7.96 7.06 -0.42
N SER A 86 -8.09 8.29 0.08
CA SER A 86 -7.14 9.37 -0.22
C SER A 86 -5.88 9.25 0.63
N TYR A 87 -4.81 9.96 0.26
CA TYR A 87 -3.63 10.11 1.12
C TYR A 87 -4.00 10.66 2.51
N GLN A 88 -4.92 11.63 2.57
CA GLN A 88 -5.45 12.12 3.85
C GLN A 88 -6.14 11.01 4.64
N GLY A 89 -6.89 10.12 3.98
CA GLY A 89 -7.52 8.96 4.63
C GLY A 89 -6.49 7.97 5.19
N ILE A 90 -5.36 7.77 4.50
CA ILE A 90 -4.22 7.00 5.01
C ILE A 90 -3.65 7.66 6.26
N LEU A 91 -3.45 8.99 6.26
CA LEU A 91 -2.95 9.73 7.43
C LEU A 91 -3.94 9.73 8.59
N ASP A 92 -5.24 9.83 8.33
CA ASP A 92 -6.27 9.78 9.38
C ASP A 92 -6.26 8.41 10.08
N HIS A 93 -6.10 7.33 9.33
CA HIS A 93 -5.93 5.98 9.87
C HIS A 93 -4.63 5.84 10.68
N TYR A 94 -3.54 6.44 10.21
CA TYR A 94 -2.25 6.49 10.91
C TYR A 94 -2.40 7.16 12.28
N TRP A 95 -3.02 8.35 12.36
CA TRP A 95 -3.11 9.14 13.59
C TRP A 95 -3.91 8.43 14.69
N VAL A 96 -4.89 7.61 14.36
CA VAL A 96 -5.69 6.88 15.37
C VAL A 96 -5.02 5.57 15.82
N ASN A 97 -3.96 5.14 15.15
CA ASN A 97 -3.24 3.90 15.45
C ASN A 97 -1.85 4.13 16.08
N ILE A 98 -1.44 5.38 16.32
CA ILE A 98 -0.20 5.73 16.99
C ILE A 98 -0.46 6.58 18.24
N ASP A 99 0.53 6.67 19.13
CA ASP A 99 0.61 7.68 20.18
C ASP A 99 1.51 8.84 19.71
N PRO A 100 0.96 9.98 19.28
CA PRO A 100 1.74 11.09 18.74
C PRO A 100 2.53 11.84 19.83
N PHE A 101 2.29 11.57 21.10
CA PHE A 101 2.97 12.21 22.23
C PHE A 101 4.15 11.39 22.74
N ASP A 102 4.36 10.17 22.26
CA ASP A 102 5.50 9.34 22.67
C ASP A 102 6.74 9.63 21.80
N ALA A 103 7.63 10.44 22.33
CA ALA A 103 8.89 10.81 21.67
C ALA A 103 9.99 9.74 21.77
N LYS A 104 9.72 8.60 22.43
CA LYS A 104 10.74 7.55 22.68
C LYS A 104 10.45 6.23 21.98
N GLY A 105 9.32 6.13 21.30
CA GLY A 105 8.88 4.92 20.63
C GLY A 105 7.37 4.90 20.48
N GLN A 106 6.81 3.70 20.48
CA GLN A 106 5.35 3.52 20.43
C GLN A 106 4.94 2.36 21.35
N PHE A 107 3.98 2.59 22.22
CA PHE A 107 3.43 1.60 23.15
C PHE A 107 4.51 0.89 23.96
N CYS A 108 4.66 -0.44 23.83
CA CYS A 108 5.67 -1.22 24.54
C CYS A 108 7.06 -1.16 23.90
N ASP A 109 7.17 -0.70 22.65
CA ASP A 109 8.42 -0.66 21.89
C ASP A 109 9.09 0.70 22.03
N LYS A 110 10.30 0.69 22.57
CA LYS A 110 11.10 1.90 22.81
C LYS A 110 12.42 1.84 22.07
N GLY A 111 12.86 2.98 21.60
CA GLY A 111 14.13 3.13 20.91
C GLY A 111 14.02 3.81 19.55
N PRO A 112 15.16 4.12 18.92
CA PRO A 112 15.21 4.92 17.67
C PRO A 112 14.47 4.33 16.49
N SER A 113 14.38 2.99 16.40
CA SER A 113 13.69 2.31 15.31
C SER A 113 12.18 2.43 15.41
N TYR A 114 11.64 2.70 16.59
CA TYR A 114 10.19 2.72 16.89
C TYR A 114 9.61 4.13 16.97
N LEU A 115 10.33 5.12 16.51
CA LEU A 115 9.83 6.50 16.45
C LEU A 115 8.82 6.65 15.33
N SER A 116 7.86 7.56 15.53
CA SER A 116 6.86 7.92 14.52
C SER A 116 7.46 8.88 13.50
N ALA A 117 7.16 8.67 12.22
CA ALA A 117 7.54 9.57 11.13
C ALA A 117 6.64 9.40 9.90
N ILE A 118 6.50 10.47 9.15
CA ILE A 118 5.86 10.49 7.83
C ILE A 118 6.96 10.83 6.82
N PHE A 119 7.17 9.95 5.84
CA PHE A 119 8.17 10.17 4.79
C PHE A 119 7.47 10.68 3.54
N VAL A 120 7.77 11.93 3.17
CA VAL A 120 7.27 12.56 1.94
C VAL A 120 8.18 12.20 0.78
N GLN A 121 7.57 11.86 -0.37
CA GLN A 121 8.27 11.55 -1.63
C GLN A 121 8.26 12.76 -2.55
#